data_6ea03ab016cc4e1649e2972ac5a9d9bb
#
_entry.id   6ea03ab016cc4e1649e2972ac5a9d9bb
#
_cell.length_a   1.000
_cell.length_b   1.000
_cell.length_c   1.000
_cell.angle_alpha   90.00
_cell.angle_beta   90.00
_cell.angle_gamma   90.00
#
_symmetry.space_group_name_H-M   'P 1'
#
loop_
_entity.id
_entity.type
_entity.pdbx_description
1 polymer ?
#
loop_
_entity_poly.entity_id
_entity_poly.type
_entity_poly.pdbx_seq_one_letter_code
_entity_poly.pdbx_strand_id
1 'polypeptide(L)' 'MKDKFVSKGSVKAFFRQSELRVSKDLYAALNGEVRQMLDRAAKRATANGRTTMLPHDL' A
#
# COMPACT_ATOMS: atom_id res chain seq x y z
N MET A 1 -11.59 12.69 -1.46
CA MET A 1 -10.61 12.40 -0.43
C MET A 1 -9.47 11.59 -0.98
N LYS A 2 -8.28 11.91 -0.55
CA LYS A 2 -7.11 11.22 -1.08
C LYS A 2 -6.58 10.21 -0.09
N ASP A 3 -6.46 8.99 -0.55
CA ASP A 3 -5.86 7.93 0.24
C ASP A 3 -4.35 8.06 0.16
N LYS A 4 -3.70 8.14 1.31
CA LYS A 4 -2.26 8.20 1.36
C LYS A 4 -1.75 7.05 2.20
N PHE A 5 -1.42 5.99 1.53
CA PHE A 5 -0.94 4.79 2.22
C PHE A 5 0.58 4.69 2.22
N VAL A 6 1.25 5.50 1.40
CA VAL A 6 2.69 5.46 1.33
C VAL A 6 3.30 6.84 1.54
N SER A 7 4.46 6.87 2.14
CA SER A 7 5.22 8.10 2.35
C SER A 7 6.12 8.34 1.15
N LYS A 8 6.00 9.52 0.54
CA LYS A 8 6.84 9.87 -0.61
C LYS A 8 8.32 9.83 -0.24
N GLY A 9 8.66 10.34 0.93
CA GLY A 9 10.04 10.36 1.38
C GLY A 9 10.61 8.96 1.54
N SER A 10 9.82 8.06 2.12
CA SER A 10 10.26 6.67 2.31
C SER A 10 10.45 5.94 0.99
N VAL A 11 9.51 6.13 0.06
CA VAL A 11 9.59 5.51 -1.26
C VAL A 11 10.82 6.02 -2.01
N LYS A 12 11.04 7.33 -1.98
CA LYS A 12 12.21 7.93 -2.61
C LYS A 12 13.50 7.38 -2.04
N ALA A 13 13.58 7.30 -0.71
CA ALA A 13 14.78 6.81 -0.04
C ALA A 13 15.06 5.37 -0.42
N PHE A 14 14.02 4.56 -0.51
CA PHE A 14 14.17 3.17 -0.89
C PHE A 14 14.78 3.02 -2.28
N PHE A 15 14.23 3.74 -3.26
CA PHE A 15 14.71 3.63 -4.64
C PHE A 15 16.05 4.32 -4.85
N ARG A 16 16.39 5.28 -4.01
CA ARG A 16 17.69 5.93 -4.08
C ARG A 16 18.81 4.95 -3.83
N GLN A 17 18.59 3.96 -2.99
CA GLN A 17 19.59 2.92 -2.73
C GLN A 17 19.92 2.13 -3.99
N SER A 18 18.97 2.02 -4.91
CA SER A 18 19.17 1.34 -6.18
C SER A 18 19.51 2.31 -7.30
N GLU A 19 19.75 3.59 -6.96
CA GLU A 19 20.06 4.64 -7.91
C GLU A 19 18.98 4.83 -8.97
N LEU A 20 17.71 4.67 -8.53
CA LEU A 20 16.56 4.84 -9.41
C LEU A 20 15.83 6.12 -9.06
N ARG A 21 15.29 6.76 -10.09
CA ARG A 21 14.42 7.90 -9.91
C ARG A 21 12.98 7.45 -9.80
N VAL A 22 12.18 8.29 -9.17
CA VAL A 22 10.76 8.00 -8.98
C VAL A 22 9.93 9.08 -9.66
N SER A 23 9.04 8.68 -10.56
CA SER A 23 8.15 9.63 -11.20
C SER A 23 6.99 9.99 -10.27
N LYS A 24 6.36 11.13 -10.54
CA LYS A 24 5.20 11.54 -9.75
C LYS A 24 4.07 10.52 -9.82
N ASP A 25 3.92 9.91 -10.99
CA ASP A 25 2.83 8.97 -11.21
C ASP A 25 2.99 7.69 -10.41
N LEU A 26 4.21 7.37 -10.01
CA LEU A 26 4.46 6.16 -9.23
C LEU A 26 3.74 6.21 -7.89
N TYR A 27 3.72 7.37 -7.25
CA TYR A 27 3.08 7.48 -5.93
C TYR A 27 1.59 7.20 -6.00
N ALA A 28 0.92 7.73 -7.03
CA ALA A 28 -0.50 7.50 -7.23
C ALA A 28 -0.78 6.02 -7.54
N ALA A 29 0.02 5.44 -8.42
CA ALA A 29 -0.13 4.03 -8.77
C ALA A 29 0.11 3.13 -7.56
N LEU A 30 1.14 3.46 -6.77
CA LEU A 30 1.47 2.68 -5.58
C LEU A 30 0.37 2.76 -4.53
N ASN A 31 -0.18 3.94 -4.30
CA ASN A 31 -1.30 4.09 -3.38
C ASN A 31 -2.50 3.26 -3.83
N GLY A 32 -2.77 3.22 -5.14
CA GLY A 32 -3.84 2.40 -5.69
C GLY A 32 -3.63 0.93 -5.44
N GLU A 33 -2.40 0.46 -5.63
CA GLU A 33 -2.06 -0.94 -5.39
C GLU A 33 -2.21 -1.30 -3.91
N VAL A 34 -1.72 -0.45 -3.02
CA VAL A 34 -1.84 -0.70 -1.59
C VAL A 34 -3.31 -0.72 -1.18
N ARG A 35 -4.10 0.21 -1.72
CA ARG A 35 -5.53 0.24 -1.41
C ARG A 35 -6.23 -1.05 -1.82
N GLN A 36 -5.93 -1.55 -3.02
CA GLN A 36 -6.53 -2.81 -3.48
C GLN A 36 -6.14 -3.95 -2.57
N MET A 37 -4.89 -3.98 -2.14
CA MET A 37 -4.41 -5.01 -1.24
C MET A 37 -5.15 -4.96 0.09
N LEU A 38 -5.35 -3.76 0.63
CA LEU A 38 -6.06 -3.58 1.88
C LEU A 38 -7.53 -3.96 1.76
N ASP A 39 -8.16 -3.61 0.64
CA ASP A 39 -9.57 -3.98 0.41
C ASP A 39 -9.74 -5.48 0.37
N ARG A 40 -8.86 -6.19 -0.32
CA ARG A 40 -8.93 -7.65 -0.37
C ARG A 40 -8.69 -8.27 1.00
N ALA A 41 -7.74 -7.70 1.74
CA ALA A 41 -7.44 -8.19 3.08
C ALA A 41 -8.64 -8.00 4.01
N ALA A 42 -9.29 -6.84 3.91
CA ALA A 42 -10.46 -6.54 4.72
C ALA A 42 -11.59 -7.54 4.44
N LYS A 43 -11.80 -7.89 3.17
CA LYS A 43 -12.81 -8.85 2.80
C LYS A 43 -12.51 -10.23 3.37
N ARG A 44 -11.24 -10.63 3.37
CA ARG A 44 -10.84 -11.92 3.93
C ARG A 44 -11.10 -11.97 5.43
N ALA A 45 -10.71 -10.92 6.15
CA ALA A 45 -10.92 -10.88 7.59
C ALA A 45 -12.41 -10.95 7.91
N THR A 46 -13.24 -10.18 7.20
CA THR A 46 -14.68 -10.16 7.40
C THR A 46 -15.30 -11.51 7.10
N ALA A 47 -14.86 -12.14 6.01
CA ALA A 47 -15.39 -13.46 5.64
C ALA A 47 -15.09 -14.52 6.69
N ASN A 48 -14.01 -14.34 7.44
CA ASN A 48 -13.64 -15.25 8.52
C ASN A 48 -14.17 -14.80 9.87
N GLY A 49 -15.06 -13.82 9.87
CA GLY A 49 -15.70 -13.35 11.10
C GLY A 49 -14.79 -12.60 12.05
N ARG A 50 -13.69 -12.07 11.55
CA ARG A 50 -12.75 -11.32 12.39
C ARG A 50 -12.93 -9.84 12.22
N THR A 51 -12.62 -9.10 13.29
CA THR A 51 -12.63 -7.65 13.26
C THR A 51 -11.22 -7.08 13.37
N THR A 52 -10.20 -7.95 13.48
CA THR A 52 -8.80 -7.55 13.56
C THR A 52 -8.07 -8.03 12.33
N MET A 53 -7.35 -7.12 11.68
CA MET A 53 -6.52 -7.46 10.52
C MET A 53 -5.25 -8.14 10.97
N LEU A 54 -4.91 -9.22 10.30
CA LEU A 54 -3.72 -10.00 10.61
C LEU A 54 -2.81 -10.07 9.38
N PRO A 55 -1.51 -10.31 9.57
CA PRO A 55 -0.58 -10.35 8.44
C PRO A 55 -0.97 -11.35 7.35
N HIS A 56 -1.56 -12.47 7.72
CA HIS A 56 -1.93 -13.48 6.73
C HIS A 56 -3.20 -13.12 5.94
N ASP A 57 -3.82 -11.99 6.25
CA ASP A 57 -4.96 -11.52 5.47
C ASP A 57 -4.51 -10.82 4.19
N LEU A 58 -3.25 -10.43 4.13
CA LEU A 58 -2.72 -9.75 2.93
C LEU A 58 -2.56 -10.66 1.73
#